data_a586b6f387777737a57dbf8bcacddba1
#
_entry.id   a586b6f387777737a57dbf8bcacddba1
#
_cell.length_a   1.000
_cell.length_b   1.000
_cell.length_c   1.000
_cell.angle_alpha   90.00
_cell.angle_beta   90.00
_cell.angle_gamma   90.00
#
_symmetry.space_group_name_H-M   'P 1'
#
loop_
_entity.id
_entity.type
_entity.pdbx_description
1 polymer ?
#
loop_
_entity_poly.entity_id
_entity_poly.type
_entity_poly.pdbx_seq_one_letter_code
_entity_poly.pdbx_strand_id
1 'polypeptide(L)'
;MREPDATFSDSRQAVLYDVFNNDRSDLEAYVAIADEVEAYRIVDVGCGTGSLAVRLAELGFSVIGVDPAGASLDVARAKPNAALVTWVDGDATSLVGIEAAADLAVMTGNVAQVFVSDEDWYATLRAIRTCLRPGGWFVPRC
;
A
#
# COMPACT_ATOMS: atom_id res chain seq x y z
N MET A 1 -2.25 -14.59 4.77
CA MET A 1 -1.22 -13.67 5.30
C MET A 1 -1.22 -13.75 6.82
N ARG A 2 -0.07 -13.90 7.42
CA ARG A 2 0.03 -13.97 8.88
C ARG A 2 -0.08 -12.58 9.49
N GLU A 3 -0.24 -12.53 10.80
CA GLU A 3 -0.18 -11.29 11.57
C GLU A 3 1.14 -10.55 11.29
N PRO A 4 1.10 -9.23 11.22
CA PRO A 4 2.32 -8.44 11.09
C PRO A 4 3.25 -8.66 12.27
N ASP A 5 4.54 -8.45 12.06
CA ASP A 5 5.52 -8.44 13.13
C ASP A 5 5.09 -7.44 14.21
N ALA A 6 5.33 -7.77 15.49
CA ALA A 6 5.01 -6.90 16.62
C ALA A 6 5.61 -5.50 16.48
N THR A 7 6.75 -5.39 15.78
CA THR A 7 7.39 -4.11 15.47
C THR A 7 6.45 -3.14 14.75
N PHE A 8 5.63 -3.66 13.84
CA PHE A 8 4.71 -2.83 13.06
C PHE A 8 3.38 -2.63 13.75
N SER A 9 3.10 -3.41 14.78
CA SER A 9 1.84 -3.30 15.52
C SER A 9 1.91 -2.31 16.68
N ASP A 10 3.11 -1.91 17.08
CA ASP A 10 3.31 -0.93 18.16
C ASP A 10 3.44 0.47 17.55
N SER A 11 2.64 1.43 18.03
CA SER A 11 2.61 2.79 17.46
C SER A 11 3.95 3.49 17.51
N ARG A 12 4.73 3.31 18.60
CA ARG A 12 6.03 3.96 18.70
C ARG A 12 7.01 3.39 17.68
N GLN A 13 6.95 2.08 17.47
CA GLN A 13 7.82 1.43 16.50
C GLN A 13 7.39 1.77 15.07
N ALA A 14 6.10 1.96 14.80
CA ALA A 14 5.64 2.42 13.52
C ALA A 14 6.17 3.82 13.21
N VAL A 15 6.20 4.73 14.19
CA VAL A 15 6.77 6.06 14.01
C VAL A 15 8.27 5.99 13.73
N LEU A 16 9.01 5.17 14.50
CA LEU A 16 10.45 4.98 14.26
C LEU A 16 10.73 4.40 12.89
N TYR A 17 9.93 3.42 12.47
CA TYR A 17 10.06 2.84 11.14
C TYR A 17 9.90 3.91 10.06
N ASP A 18 8.91 4.77 10.19
CA ASP A 18 8.67 5.84 9.24
C ASP A 18 9.87 6.80 9.14
N VAL A 19 10.45 7.17 10.29
CA VAL A 19 11.63 8.05 10.33
C VAL A 19 12.82 7.43 9.61
N PHE A 20 13.11 6.14 9.87
CA PHE A 20 14.29 5.49 9.32
C PHE A 20 14.11 5.00 7.87
N ASN A 21 12.89 4.79 7.43
CA ASN A 21 12.62 4.23 6.12
C ASN A 21 11.94 5.22 5.16
N ASN A 22 11.81 6.46 5.55
CA ASN A 22 11.22 7.49 4.71
C ASN A 22 12.27 8.01 3.71
N ASP A 23 12.54 7.22 2.70
CA ASP A 23 13.47 7.56 1.64
C ASP A 23 12.71 8.17 0.46
N ARG A 24 12.90 9.47 0.25
CA ARG A 24 12.22 10.19 -0.82
C ARG A 24 12.56 9.69 -2.21
N SER A 25 13.76 9.16 -2.41
CA SER A 25 14.14 8.63 -3.72
C SER A 25 13.30 7.39 -4.09
N ASP A 26 12.98 6.54 -3.10
CA ASP A 26 12.09 5.41 -3.34
C ASP A 26 10.67 5.87 -3.65
N LEU A 27 10.16 6.85 -2.90
CA LEU A 27 8.82 7.38 -3.15
C LEU A 27 8.72 7.99 -4.54
N GLU A 28 9.71 8.76 -4.95
CA GLU A 28 9.70 9.39 -6.26
C GLU A 28 9.81 8.37 -7.39
N ALA A 29 10.48 7.24 -7.17
CA ALA A 29 10.52 6.15 -8.15
C ALA A 29 9.11 5.61 -8.42
N TYR A 30 8.31 5.40 -7.39
CA TYR A 30 6.92 4.94 -7.56
C TYR A 30 6.05 6.01 -8.21
N VAL A 31 6.28 7.29 -7.87
CA VAL A 31 5.58 8.40 -8.52
C VAL A 31 5.87 8.40 -10.02
N ALA A 32 7.14 8.22 -10.40
CA ALA A 32 7.53 8.18 -11.80
C ALA A 32 6.87 7.02 -12.54
N ILE A 33 6.75 5.85 -11.90
CA ILE A 33 6.06 4.71 -12.49
C ILE A 33 4.58 5.04 -12.72
N ALA A 34 3.93 5.65 -11.74
CA ALA A 34 2.52 6.02 -11.86
C ALA A 34 2.29 6.98 -13.04
N ASP A 35 3.18 7.95 -13.22
CA ASP A 35 3.11 8.86 -14.34
C ASP A 35 3.36 8.14 -15.67
N GLU A 36 4.36 7.26 -15.70
CA GLU A 36 4.72 6.56 -16.94
C GLU A 36 3.59 5.66 -17.44
N VAL A 37 2.87 4.98 -16.55
CA VAL A 37 1.76 4.11 -16.94
C VAL A 37 0.44 4.89 -17.04
N GLU A 38 0.46 6.19 -16.83
CA GLU A 38 -0.71 7.06 -16.89
C GLU A 38 -1.82 6.60 -15.94
N ALA A 39 -1.44 6.16 -14.74
CA ALA A 39 -2.40 5.72 -13.75
C ALA A 39 -3.19 6.90 -13.19
N TYR A 40 -4.41 6.62 -12.75
CA TYR A 40 -5.19 7.56 -11.95
C TYR A 40 -5.61 6.93 -10.63
N ARG A 41 -6.11 5.71 -10.65
CA ARG A 41 -6.52 4.98 -9.44
C ARG A 41 -5.44 4.00 -9.05
N ILE A 42 -4.91 4.18 -7.84
CA ILE A 42 -3.76 3.41 -7.35
C ILE A 42 -4.12 2.75 -6.02
N VAL A 43 -3.75 1.47 -5.90
CA VAL A 43 -3.85 0.73 -4.64
C VAL A 43 -2.43 0.48 -4.13
N ASP A 44 -2.16 0.88 -2.90
CA ASP A 44 -0.89 0.61 -2.23
C ASP A 44 -1.10 -0.53 -1.23
N VAL A 45 -0.67 -1.72 -1.59
CA VAL A 45 -0.80 -2.93 -0.77
C VAL A 45 0.34 -2.99 0.24
N GLY A 46 -0.02 -3.04 1.51
CA GLY A 46 0.97 -2.95 2.58
C GLY A 46 1.51 -1.52 2.71
N CYS A 47 0.61 -0.56 2.76
CA CYS A 47 0.98 0.86 2.72
C CYS A 47 1.74 1.35 3.96
N GLY A 48 1.75 0.58 5.04
CA GLY A 48 2.45 0.95 6.26
C GLY A 48 1.97 2.26 6.82
N THR A 49 2.89 3.16 7.12
CA THR A 49 2.59 4.48 7.68
C THR A 49 2.14 5.49 6.63
N GLY A 50 1.97 5.07 5.39
CA GLY A 50 1.25 5.85 4.38
C GLY A 50 2.05 6.91 3.64
N SER A 51 3.36 6.93 3.76
CA SER A 51 4.18 7.98 3.11
C SER A 51 3.96 8.04 1.61
N LEU A 52 4.00 6.89 0.93
CA LEU A 52 3.76 6.86 -0.52
C LEU A 52 2.32 7.18 -0.85
N ALA A 53 1.37 6.57 -0.14
CA ALA A 53 -0.06 6.78 -0.42
C ALA A 53 -0.44 8.27 -0.32
N VAL A 54 0.01 8.94 0.73
CA VAL A 54 -0.26 10.36 0.92
C VAL A 54 0.42 11.19 -0.18
N ARG A 55 1.67 10.87 -0.50
CA ARG A 55 2.40 11.58 -1.56
C ARG A 55 1.68 11.50 -2.90
N LEU A 56 1.23 10.31 -3.27
CA LEU A 56 0.49 10.12 -4.52
C LEU A 56 -0.83 10.91 -4.51
N ALA A 57 -1.53 10.86 -3.39
CA ALA A 57 -2.81 11.58 -3.28
C ALA A 57 -2.61 13.09 -3.36
N GLU A 58 -1.53 13.61 -2.77
CA GLU A 58 -1.18 15.04 -2.88
C GLU A 58 -0.92 15.46 -4.32
N LEU A 59 -0.45 14.53 -5.15
CA LEU A 59 -0.20 14.80 -6.57
C LEU A 59 -1.43 14.64 -7.45
N GLY A 60 -2.57 14.30 -6.87
CA GLY A 60 -3.83 14.20 -7.61
C GLY A 60 -4.27 12.80 -7.98
N PHE A 61 -3.50 11.77 -7.62
CA PHE A 61 -3.95 10.38 -7.84
C PHE A 61 -5.04 10.00 -6.85
N SER A 62 -5.93 9.10 -7.27
CA SER A 62 -6.93 8.51 -6.39
C SER A 62 -6.32 7.27 -5.74
N VAL A 63 -6.13 7.26 -4.43
CA VAL A 63 -5.31 6.26 -3.75
C VAL A 63 -6.09 5.54 -2.67
N ILE A 64 -5.95 4.22 -2.63
CA ILE A 64 -6.39 3.36 -1.53
C ILE A 64 -5.14 2.76 -0.91
N GLY A 65 -4.96 2.95 0.39
CA GLY A 65 -3.90 2.30 1.15
C GLY A 65 -4.45 1.18 2.00
N VAL A 66 -3.89 -0.01 1.90
CA VAL A 66 -4.35 -1.15 2.69
C VAL A 66 -3.18 -1.73 3.48
N ASP A 67 -3.41 -1.99 4.77
CA ASP A 67 -2.39 -2.56 5.66
C ASP A 67 -3.06 -3.26 6.83
N PRO A 68 -2.59 -4.46 7.23
CA PRO A 68 -3.15 -5.15 8.38
C PRO A 68 -2.64 -4.61 9.72
N ALA A 69 -1.60 -3.79 9.73
CA ALA A 69 -1.05 -3.24 10.97
C ALA A 69 -1.80 -1.96 11.35
N GLY A 70 -2.76 -2.08 12.26
CA GLY A 70 -3.57 -0.96 12.71
C GLY A 70 -2.76 0.20 13.26
N ALA A 71 -1.68 -0.07 13.98
CA ALA A 71 -0.80 0.98 14.51
C ALA A 71 -0.15 1.80 13.38
N SER A 72 0.23 1.15 12.28
CA SER A 72 0.77 1.85 11.12
C SER A 72 -0.28 2.73 10.45
N LEU A 73 -1.51 2.23 10.34
CA LEU A 73 -2.60 3.02 9.77
C LEU A 73 -2.96 4.22 10.64
N ASP A 74 -2.85 4.09 11.96
CA ASP A 74 -3.08 5.22 12.86
C ASP A 74 -2.07 6.34 12.60
N VAL A 75 -0.80 5.97 12.39
CA VAL A 75 0.23 6.94 12.00
C VAL A 75 -0.11 7.56 10.64
N ALA A 76 -0.53 6.74 9.68
CA ALA A 76 -0.88 7.21 8.34
C ALA A 76 -2.03 8.23 8.40
N ARG A 77 -3.08 7.91 9.14
CA ARG A 77 -4.27 8.76 9.25
C ARG A 77 -3.97 10.10 9.93
N ALA A 78 -2.91 10.17 10.71
CA ALA A 78 -2.51 11.39 11.40
C ALA A 78 -1.65 12.33 10.53
N LYS A 79 -1.21 11.88 9.37
CA LYS A 79 -0.38 12.70 8.49
C LYS A 79 -1.20 13.83 7.85
N PRO A 80 -0.57 14.98 7.55
CA PRO A 80 -1.23 16.00 6.73
C PRO A 80 -1.69 15.40 5.40
N ASN A 81 -2.88 15.79 4.97
CA ASN A 81 -3.50 15.33 3.73
C ASN A 81 -3.90 13.84 3.71
N ALA A 82 -3.85 13.16 4.86
CA ALA A 82 -4.27 11.76 4.95
C ALA A 82 -5.74 11.57 4.54
N ALA A 83 -6.58 12.59 4.70
CA ALA A 83 -7.97 12.52 4.30
C ALA A 83 -8.17 12.35 2.79
N LEU A 84 -7.14 12.60 1.99
CA LEU A 84 -7.19 12.39 0.54
C LEU A 84 -7.09 10.92 0.15
N VAL A 85 -6.66 10.06 1.08
CA VAL A 85 -6.47 8.63 0.85
C VAL A 85 -7.61 7.85 1.50
N THR A 86 -8.08 6.80 0.84
CA THR A 86 -8.99 5.82 1.46
C THR A 86 -8.15 4.76 2.14
N TRP A 87 -8.28 4.63 3.46
CA TRP A 87 -7.50 3.67 4.25
C TRP A 87 -8.35 2.43 4.54
N VAL A 88 -7.75 1.25 4.31
CA VAL A 88 -8.41 -0.03 4.56
C VAL A 88 -7.56 -0.83 5.54
N ASP A 89 -8.16 -1.19 6.67
CA ASP A 89 -7.52 -2.03 7.68
C ASP A 89 -7.72 -3.49 7.29
N GLY A 90 -6.66 -4.13 6.85
CA GLY A 90 -6.69 -5.51 6.41
C GLY A 90 -5.59 -5.80 5.40
N ASP A 91 -5.70 -6.94 4.75
CA ASP A 91 -4.78 -7.33 3.68
C ASP A 91 -5.44 -7.13 2.30
N ALA A 92 -4.74 -7.58 1.26
CA ALA A 92 -5.25 -7.40 -0.10
C ALA A 92 -6.62 -8.05 -0.34
N THR A 93 -6.95 -9.11 0.42
CA THR A 93 -8.26 -9.75 0.28
C THR A 93 -9.40 -8.85 0.74
N SER A 94 -9.10 -7.82 1.53
CA SER A 94 -10.09 -6.81 1.93
C SER A 94 -10.49 -5.88 0.78
N LEU A 95 -9.82 -5.99 -0.36
CA LEU A 95 -10.13 -5.21 -1.56
C LEU A 95 -11.24 -5.84 -2.41
N VAL A 96 -11.84 -6.92 -1.94
CA VAL A 96 -12.94 -7.60 -2.62
C VAL A 96 -14.08 -6.63 -2.86
N GLY A 97 -14.55 -6.14 -3.66
CA GLY A 97 -15.57 -5.11 -3.89
C GLY A 97 -15.03 -3.92 -4.66
N ILE A 98 -13.72 -3.89 -4.91
CA ILE A 98 -13.08 -2.83 -5.68
C ILE A 98 -12.70 -3.38 -7.06
N GLU A 99 -13.49 -4.28 -7.59
CA GLU A 99 -13.18 -5.01 -8.81
C GLU A 99 -12.94 -4.09 -10.00
N ALA A 100 -11.86 -4.38 -10.72
CA ALA A 100 -11.52 -3.72 -11.99
C ALA A 100 -11.46 -2.18 -11.90
N ALA A 101 -11.19 -1.63 -10.72
CA ALA A 101 -11.19 -0.19 -10.52
C ALA A 101 -9.80 0.44 -10.56
N ALA A 102 -8.75 -0.29 -10.21
CA ALA A 102 -7.42 0.27 -10.11
C ALA A 102 -6.65 0.17 -11.43
N ASP A 103 -5.91 1.22 -11.73
CA ASP A 103 -5.01 1.27 -12.90
C ASP A 103 -3.64 0.69 -12.54
N LEU A 104 -3.26 0.83 -11.28
CA LEU A 104 -1.95 0.45 -10.79
C LEU A 104 -2.09 -0.07 -9.36
N ALA A 105 -1.47 -1.19 -9.07
CA ALA A 105 -1.28 -1.67 -7.71
C ALA A 105 0.22 -1.69 -7.44
N VAL A 106 0.63 -1.13 -6.32
CA VAL A 106 2.02 -1.17 -5.86
C VAL A 106 2.08 -1.92 -4.54
N MET A 107 3.22 -2.55 -4.29
CA MET A 107 3.47 -3.24 -3.03
C MET A 107 4.79 -2.71 -2.50
N THR A 108 4.71 -1.92 -1.44
CA THR A 108 5.87 -1.23 -0.88
C THR A 108 6.29 -1.87 0.44
N GLY A 109 7.45 -1.51 0.94
CA GLY A 109 7.96 -2.06 2.17
C GLY A 109 8.31 -3.54 2.05
N ASN A 110 8.26 -4.27 3.15
CA ASN A 110 8.64 -5.68 3.22
C ASN A 110 7.43 -6.61 3.26
N VAL A 111 6.39 -6.29 2.51
CA VAL A 111 5.11 -7.02 2.58
C VAL A 111 5.28 -8.50 2.30
N ALA A 112 6.08 -8.88 1.31
CA ALA A 112 6.27 -10.30 0.97
C ALA A 112 6.86 -11.10 2.11
N GLN A 113 7.60 -10.48 3.03
CA GLN A 113 8.24 -11.16 4.15
C GLN A 113 7.27 -11.50 5.30
N VAL A 114 6.06 -10.94 5.30
CA VAL A 114 5.08 -11.25 6.33
C VAL A 114 4.16 -12.42 5.95
N PHE A 115 4.28 -12.94 4.75
CA PHE A 115 3.48 -14.08 4.32
C PHE A 115 4.03 -15.38 4.90
N VAL A 116 3.13 -16.20 5.45
CA VAL A 116 3.48 -17.47 6.09
C VAL A 116 3.68 -18.56 5.04
N SER A 117 2.94 -18.52 3.94
CA SER A 117 2.89 -19.60 2.99
C SER A 117 2.72 -19.09 1.56
N ASP A 118 3.02 -19.98 0.61
CA ASP A 118 2.76 -19.71 -0.80
C ASP A 118 1.28 -19.50 -1.05
N GLU A 119 0.43 -20.18 -0.31
CA GLU A 119 -1.01 -20.06 -0.44
C GLU A 119 -1.49 -18.65 -0.11
N ASP A 120 -0.98 -18.04 0.98
CA ASP A 120 -1.27 -16.66 1.33
C ASP A 120 -0.77 -15.69 0.26
N TRP A 121 0.40 -15.96 -0.27
CA TRP A 121 0.98 -15.14 -1.34
C TRP A 121 0.10 -15.19 -2.60
N TYR A 122 -0.31 -16.39 -3.00
CA TYR A 122 -1.18 -16.54 -4.17
C TYR A 122 -2.55 -15.90 -3.96
N ALA A 123 -3.10 -15.98 -2.76
CA ALA A 123 -4.36 -15.33 -2.45
C ALA A 123 -4.25 -13.81 -2.60
N THR A 124 -3.14 -13.26 -2.15
CA THR A 124 -2.86 -11.82 -2.29
C THR A 124 -2.74 -11.42 -3.77
N LEU A 125 -2.00 -12.20 -4.55
CA LEU A 125 -1.85 -11.92 -5.99
C LEU A 125 -3.19 -11.98 -6.73
N ARG A 126 -4.04 -12.95 -6.38
CA ARG A 126 -5.37 -13.06 -6.96
C ARG A 126 -6.24 -11.85 -6.61
N ALA A 127 -6.17 -11.40 -5.36
CA ALA A 127 -6.94 -10.23 -4.92
C ALA A 127 -6.48 -8.97 -5.65
N ILE A 128 -5.18 -8.79 -5.83
CA ILE A 128 -4.62 -7.67 -6.56
C ILE A 128 -5.09 -7.72 -8.02
N ARG A 129 -5.01 -8.88 -8.65
CA ARG A 129 -5.47 -9.04 -10.03
C ARG A 129 -6.95 -8.68 -10.17
N THR A 130 -7.75 -9.07 -9.21
CA THR A 130 -9.19 -8.78 -9.23
C THR A 130 -9.48 -7.29 -9.12
N CYS A 131 -8.68 -6.55 -8.34
CA CYS A 131 -8.92 -5.11 -8.18
C CYS A 131 -8.35 -4.28 -9.34
N LEU A 132 -7.49 -4.85 -10.17
CA LEU A 132 -6.94 -4.14 -11.33
C LEU A 132 -7.90 -4.20 -12.52
N ARG A 133 -8.02 -3.07 -13.21
CA ARG A 133 -8.76 -3.06 -14.50
C ARG A 133 -7.99 -3.86 -15.55
N PRO A 134 -8.64 -4.33 -16.63
CA PRO A 134 -7.92 -4.92 -17.76
C PRO A 134 -6.87 -3.94 -18.29
N GLY A 135 -5.64 -4.42 -18.45
CA GLY A 135 -4.53 -3.57 -18.86
C GLY A 135 -3.87 -2.80 -17.72
N GLY A 136 -4.33 -3.00 -16.48
CA GLY A 136 -3.69 -2.40 -15.31
C GLY A 136 -2.33 -3.02 -15.01
N TRP A 137 -1.56 -2.36 -14.15
CA TRP A 137 -0.19 -2.73 -13.84
C TRP A 137 -0.06 -3.11 -12.37
N PHE A 138 0.79 -4.09 -12.10
CA PHE A 138 1.18 -4.43 -10.75
C PHE A 138 2.69 -4.29 -10.63
N VAL A 139 3.14 -3.49 -9.66
CA VAL A 139 4.56 -3.26 -9.39
C VAL A 139 4.86 -3.76 -7.99
N PRO A 140 5.45 -4.95 -7.85
CA PRO A 140 5.89 -5.43 -6.55
C PRO A 140 7.13 -4.65 -6.13
N ARG A 141 7.46 -4.73 -4.85
CA ARG A 141 8.67 -4.12 -4.34
C ARG A 141 9.91 -4.69 -5.03
N CYS A 142 10.80 -3.81 -5.39
CA CYS A 142 12.12 -4.19 -5.94
C CYS A 142 13.07 -4.62 -4.84
#